data_d65991d5f681d857c4c1825b8bce80d5
#
_entry.id   d65991d5f681d857c4c1825b8bce80d5
#
_cell.length_a   1.000
_cell.length_b   1.000
_cell.length_c   1.000
_cell.angle_alpha   90.00
_cell.angle_beta   90.00
_cell.angle_gamma   90.00
#
_symmetry.space_group_name_H-M   'P 1'
#
loop_
_entity.id
_entity.type
_entity.pdbx_description
1 polymer ?
#
loop_
_entity_poly.entity_id
_entity_poly.type
_entity_poly.pdbx_seq_one_letter_code
_entity_poly.pdbx_strand_id
1 'polypeptide(L)'
;MADSIIINKADGNNIQRAELAKAQLTTALHYFPPHESGVMPKVMTCSAYERTGIDAIWDNILHYCSETQQNGYFEQRRSEQSKYWMYETINEQLRDRFYQSQKENLKIAEEQVMKNQVSSFAAAFELLDKYFKG
;
A
#
# COMPACT_ATOMS: atom_id res chain seq x y z
N MET A 1 -1.82 10.00 1.82
CA MET A 1 -1.88 10.90 0.65
C MET A 1 -0.63 10.67 -0.19
N ALA A 2 -0.63 10.98 -1.51
CA ALA A 2 0.56 10.79 -2.34
C ALA A 2 1.61 11.88 -2.06
N ASP A 3 2.90 11.53 -2.12
CA ASP A 3 4.02 12.47 -1.91
C ASP A 3 4.31 13.32 -3.16
N SER A 4 3.92 12.83 -4.35
CA SER A 4 3.98 13.54 -5.62
C SER A 4 2.95 12.96 -6.58
N ILE A 5 2.47 13.77 -7.51
CA ILE A 5 1.53 13.38 -8.57
C ILE A 5 2.21 13.64 -9.92
N ILE A 6 2.35 12.58 -10.72
CA ILE A 6 3.01 12.68 -12.03
C ILE A 6 1.98 12.38 -13.12
N ILE A 7 1.82 13.34 -14.03
CA ILE A 7 0.95 13.21 -15.20
C ILE A 7 1.85 12.87 -16.39
N ASN A 8 1.78 11.61 -16.80
CA ASN A 8 2.54 11.10 -17.95
C ASN A 8 1.80 11.38 -19.28
N LYS A 9 2.50 11.15 -20.39
CA LYS A 9 2.02 11.37 -21.77
C LYS A 9 1.73 12.86 -22.06
N ALA A 10 2.54 13.76 -21.47
CA ALA A 10 2.46 15.20 -21.75
C ALA A 10 3.25 15.55 -23.02
N ASP A 11 2.82 14.97 -24.17
CA ASP A 11 3.46 15.13 -25.48
C ASP A 11 2.41 15.34 -26.57
N GLY A 12 2.89 15.78 -27.74
CA GLY A 12 2.07 15.97 -28.94
C GLY A 12 0.78 16.77 -28.65
N ASN A 13 -0.35 16.25 -29.09
CA ASN A 13 -1.66 16.89 -28.91
C ASN A 13 -2.18 16.83 -27.47
N ASN A 14 -1.50 16.11 -26.57
CA ASN A 14 -1.95 15.94 -25.20
C ASN A 14 -1.35 16.94 -24.20
N ILE A 15 -0.38 17.75 -24.62
CA ILE A 15 0.31 18.73 -23.75
C ILE A 15 -0.69 19.64 -23.04
N GLN A 16 -1.61 20.25 -23.78
CA GLN A 16 -2.61 21.18 -23.19
C GLN A 16 -3.51 20.50 -22.14
N ARG A 17 -3.90 19.24 -22.39
CA ARG A 17 -4.72 18.48 -21.45
C ARG A 17 -3.93 18.11 -20.19
N ALA A 18 -2.66 17.76 -20.34
CA ALA A 18 -1.77 17.46 -19.22
C ALA A 18 -1.55 18.70 -18.33
N GLU A 19 -1.30 19.86 -18.93
CA GLU A 19 -1.14 21.11 -18.18
C GLU A 19 -2.44 21.58 -17.50
N LEU A 20 -3.59 21.40 -18.14
CA LEU A 20 -4.89 21.65 -17.50
C LEU A 20 -5.11 20.74 -16.28
N ALA A 21 -4.85 19.45 -16.43
CA ALA A 21 -4.95 18.48 -15.34
C ALA A 21 -3.98 18.81 -14.20
N LYS A 22 -2.75 19.22 -14.51
CA LYS A 22 -1.77 19.71 -13.54
C LYS A 22 -2.31 20.89 -12.75
N ALA A 23 -2.86 21.89 -13.41
CA ALA A 23 -3.43 23.06 -12.75
C ALA A 23 -4.60 22.69 -11.83
N GLN A 24 -5.51 21.83 -12.28
CA GLN A 24 -6.65 21.37 -11.50
C GLN A 24 -6.20 20.58 -10.25
N LEU A 25 -5.27 19.64 -10.40
CA LEU A 25 -4.73 18.86 -9.29
C LEU A 25 -3.94 19.71 -8.31
N THR A 26 -3.16 20.67 -8.80
CA THR A 26 -2.43 21.64 -7.95
C THR A 26 -3.42 22.43 -7.10
N THR A 27 -4.49 22.95 -7.72
CA THR A 27 -5.56 23.66 -6.99
C THR A 27 -6.23 22.76 -5.95
N ALA A 28 -6.54 21.50 -6.32
CA ALA A 28 -7.14 20.55 -5.41
C ALA A 28 -6.27 20.24 -4.18
N LEU A 29 -4.95 20.16 -4.34
CA LEU A 29 -4.02 19.92 -3.24
C LEU A 29 -4.09 21.00 -2.15
N HIS A 30 -4.42 22.24 -2.48
CA HIS A 30 -4.57 23.31 -1.50
C HIS A 30 -5.76 23.14 -0.54
N TYR A 31 -6.73 22.30 -0.88
CA TYR A 31 -7.87 22.00 -0.01
C TYR A 31 -7.60 20.85 0.98
N PHE A 32 -6.49 20.13 0.84
CA PHE A 32 -6.12 19.08 1.77
C PHE A 32 -5.31 19.63 2.95
N PRO A 33 -5.38 18.99 4.12
CA PRO A 33 -4.54 19.35 5.25
C PRO A 33 -3.05 19.19 4.89
N PRO A 34 -2.14 19.85 5.61
CA PRO A 34 -0.71 19.68 5.42
C PRO A 34 -0.32 18.20 5.42
N HIS A 35 0.61 17.83 4.55
CA HIS A 35 1.09 16.45 4.47
C HIS A 35 1.88 16.09 5.73
N GLU A 36 1.73 14.85 6.22
CA GLU A 36 2.42 14.37 7.44
C GLU A 36 3.94 14.45 7.35
N SER A 37 4.50 14.35 6.15
CA SER A 37 5.94 14.52 5.89
C SER A 37 6.46 15.93 6.10
N GLY A 38 5.58 16.93 6.25
CA GLY A 38 5.94 18.35 6.25
C GLY A 38 6.31 18.90 4.86
N VAL A 39 6.35 18.06 3.81
CA VAL A 39 6.68 18.45 2.43
C VAL A 39 5.40 18.47 1.60
N MET A 40 5.12 19.61 0.96
CA MET A 40 3.94 19.73 0.09
C MET A 40 4.10 18.89 -1.18
N PRO A 41 3.10 18.03 -1.49
CA PRO A 41 3.12 17.26 -2.72
C PRO A 41 3.16 18.17 -3.96
N LYS A 42 3.99 17.82 -4.95
CA LYS A 42 4.05 18.53 -6.22
C LYS A 42 3.31 17.77 -7.31
N VAL A 43 2.64 18.52 -8.19
CA VAL A 43 2.06 17.97 -9.43
C VAL A 43 2.97 18.32 -10.59
N MET A 44 3.43 17.31 -11.32
CA MET A 44 4.40 17.45 -12.41
C MET A 44 3.88 16.75 -13.67
N THR A 45 4.33 17.23 -14.82
CA THR A 45 4.06 16.61 -16.13
C THR A 45 5.33 16.00 -16.69
N CYS A 46 5.20 14.91 -17.43
CA CYS A 46 6.29 14.29 -18.16
C CYS A 46 5.80 13.56 -19.41
N SER A 47 6.74 13.27 -20.31
CA SER A 47 6.53 12.30 -21.38
C SER A 47 7.63 11.24 -21.32
N ALA A 48 7.24 10.02 -21.03
CA ALA A 48 8.16 8.88 -21.10
C ALA A 48 8.58 8.61 -22.57
N TYR A 49 7.70 8.89 -23.52
CA TYR A 49 7.98 8.73 -24.95
C TYR A 49 9.02 9.72 -25.47
N GLU A 50 8.85 11.00 -25.17
CA GLU A 50 9.79 12.07 -25.56
C GLU A 50 10.95 12.25 -24.56
N ARG A 51 10.91 11.52 -23.43
CA ARG A 51 11.89 11.61 -22.33
C ARG A 51 12.01 13.02 -21.75
N THR A 52 10.91 13.77 -21.74
CA THR A 52 10.86 15.13 -21.19
C THR A 52 10.29 15.13 -19.77
N GLY A 53 10.78 16.01 -18.91
CA GLY A 53 10.33 16.16 -17.52
C GLY A 53 10.78 15.08 -16.55
N ILE A 54 11.52 14.06 -17.00
CA ILE A 54 11.99 12.94 -16.14
C ILE A 54 13.02 13.43 -15.13
N ASP A 55 13.97 14.28 -15.57
CA ASP A 55 15.01 14.82 -14.68
C ASP A 55 14.40 15.65 -13.55
N ALA A 56 13.42 16.50 -13.88
CA ALA A 56 12.71 17.31 -12.88
C ALA A 56 11.95 16.45 -11.84
N ILE A 57 11.41 15.31 -12.27
CA ILE A 57 10.77 14.34 -11.35
C ILE A 57 11.83 13.74 -10.42
N TRP A 58 12.99 13.36 -10.98
CA TRP A 58 14.08 12.81 -10.19
C TRP A 58 14.60 13.79 -9.15
N ASP A 59 14.81 15.03 -9.56
CA ASP A 59 15.22 16.10 -8.66
C ASP A 59 14.19 16.32 -7.52
N ASN A 60 12.90 16.26 -7.85
CA ASN A 60 11.85 16.35 -6.84
C ASN A 60 11.87 15.16 -5.86
N ILE A 61 12.16 13.94 -6.32
CA ILE A 61 12.32 12.77 -5.45
C ILE A 61 13.52 12.97 -4.52
N LEU A 62 14.66 13.40 -5.04
CA LEU A 62 15.86 13.66 -4.23
C LEU A 62 15.62 14.75 -3.19
N HIS A 63 14.95 15.83 -3.59
CA HIS A 63 14.57 16.89 -2.66
C HIS A 63 13.64 16.35 -1.54
N TYR A 64 12.59 15.61 -1.89
CA TYR A 64 11.69 14.99 -0.92
C TYR A 64 12.43 14.07 0.07
N CYS A 65 13.32 13.21 -0.44
CA CYS A 65 14.13 12.35 0.41
C CYS A 65 15.02 13.15 1.37
N SER A 66 15.66 14.21 0.88
CA SER A 66 16.50 15.09 1.71
C SER A 66 15.71 15.77 2.82
N GLU A 67 14.58 16.40 2.50
CA GLU A 67 13.72 17.08 3.47
C GLU A 67 13.17 16.12 4.53
N THR A 68 12.70 14.94 4.09
CA THR A 68 12.12 13.94 5.00
C THR A 68 13.17 13.25 5.87
N GLN A 69 14.42 13.15 5.41
CA GLN A 69 15.55 12.71 6.24
C GLN A 69 15.90 13.76 7.30
N GLN A 70 15.95 15.04 6.92
CA GLN A 70 16.30 16.12 7.83
C GLN A 70 15.27 16.31 8.96
N ASN A 71 13.98 16.17 8.66
CA ASN A 71 12.90 16.30 9.65
C ASN A 71 12.56 15.01 10.41
N GLY A 72 13.25 13.90 10.12
CA GLY A 72 13.07 12.60 10.78
C GLY A 72 11.87 11.77 10.28
N TYR A 73 11.03 12.30 9.41
CA TYR A 73 9.86 11.59 8.90
C TYR A 73 10.23 10.31 8.14
N PHE A 74 11.32 10.34 7.37
CA PHE A 74 11.80 9.18 6.61
C PHE A 74 12.09 7.98 7.53
N GLU A 75 12.82 8.18 8.61
CA GLU A 75 13.15 7.13 9.57
C GLU A 75 11.92 6.64 10.34
N GLN A 76 11.05 7.56 10.73
CA GLN A 76 9.78 7.20 11.37
C GLN A 76 8.94 6.30 10.45
N ARG A 77 8.78 6.68 9.18
CA ARG A 77 8.02 5.91 8.19
C ARG A 77 8.61 4.52 7.95
N ARG A 78 9.94 4.42 7.86
CA ARG A 78 10.64 3.13 7.73
C ARG A 78 10.42 2.23 8.94
N SER A 79 10.43 2.80 10.13
CA SER A 79 10.17 2.05 11.37
C SER A 79 8.74 1.53 11.41
N GLU A 80 7.75 2.34 11.03
CA GLU A 80 6.35 1.95 10.92
C GLU A 80 6.15 0.85 9.88
N GLN A 81 6.78 0.96 8.70
CA GLN A 81 6.76 -0.07 7.67
C GLN A 81 7.39 -1.37 8.15
N SER A 82 8.52 -1.31 8.84
CA SER A 82 9.19 -2.50 9.40
C SER A 82 8.31 -3.22 10.41
N LYS A 83 7.63 -2.45 11.28
CA LYS A 83 6.64 -2.98 12.21
C LYS A 83 5.47 -3.64 11.49
N TYR A 84 4.93 -2.99 10.47
CA TYR A 84 3.85 -3.54 9.64
C TYR A 84 4.25 -4.87 9.01
N TRP A 85 5.40 -4.92 8.33
CA TRP A 85 5.88 -6.14 7.68
C TRP A 85 6.17 -7.27 8.66
N MET A 86 6.63 -6.96 9.87
CA MET A 86 6.79 -7.96 10.93
C MET A 86 5.45 -8.63 11.25
N TYR A 87 4.37 -7.85 11.46
CA TYR A 87 3.05 -8.42 11.75
C TYR A 87 2.46 -9.19 10.57
N GLU A 88 2.59 -8.63 9.35
CA GLU A 88 2.13 -9.32 8.14
C GLU A 88 2.83 -10.68 7.95
N THR A 89 4.17 -10.71 8.14
CA THR A 89 4.93 -11.96 8.07
C THR A 89 4.48 -12.98 9.12
N ILE A 90 4.22 -12.54 10.35
CA ILE A 90 3.72 -13.43 11.41
C ILE A 90 2.34 -13.98 11.02
N ASN A 91 1.42 -13.14 10.60
CA ASN A 91 0.07 -13.54 10.22
C ASN A 91 0.09 -14.51 9.04
N GLU A 92 0.89 -14.24 8.02
CA GLU A 92 1.05 -15.10 6.85
C GLU A 92 1.62 -16.47 7.24
N GLN A 93 2.68 -16.50 8.03
CA GLN A 93 3.31 -17.74 8.49
C GLN A 93 2.36 -18.57 9.38
N LEU A 94 1.62 -17.94 10.29
CA LEU A 94 0.64 -18.63 11.13
C LEU A 94 -0.49 -19.21 10.27
N ARG A 95 -1.00 -18.43 9.33
CA ARG A 95 -2.05 -18.87 8.40
C ARG A 95 -1.59 -20.07 7.58
N ASP A 96 -0.42 -19.97 6.95
CA ASP A 96 0.09 -21.01 6.07
C ASP A 96 0.36 -22.31 6.83
N ARG A 97 0.98 -22.23 8.02
CA ARG A 97 1.21 -23.40 8.89
C ARG A 97 -0.09 -24.03 9.34
N PHE A 98 -1.08 -23.22 9.73
CA PHE A 98 -2.40 -23.72 10.11
C PHE A 98 -3.05 -24.49 8.96
N TYR A 99 -3.15 -23.90 7.78
CA TYR A 99 -3.78 -24.56 6.63
C TYR A 99 -3.02 -25.82 6.17
N GLN A 100 -1.71 -25.82 6.26
CA GLN A 100 -0.92 -26.99 5.94
C GLN A 100 -1.12 -28.11 6.95
N SER A 101 -1.06 -27.82 8.25
CA SER A 101 -1.20 -28.82 9.30
C SER A 101 -2.62 -29.35 9.45
N GLN A 102 -3.63 -28.52 9.20
CA GLN A 102 -5.05 -28.88 9.39
C GLN A 102 -5.76 -29.26 8.09
N LYS A 103 -5.03 -29.49 6.99
CA LYS A 103 -5.60 -29.72 5.64
C LYS A 103 -6.71 -30.78 5.59
N GLU A 104 -6.51 -31.93 6.24
CA GLU A 104 -7.50 -33.01 6.27
C GLU A 104 -8.67 -32.69 7.21
N ASN A 105 -8.38 -32.12 8.37
CA ASN A 105 -9.42 -31.72 9.32
C ASN A 105 -10.31 -30.61 8.77
N LEU A 106 -9.75 -29.70 7.95
CA LEU A 106 -10.50 -28.64 7.26
C LEU A 106 -11.55 -29.22 6.33
N LYS A 107 -11.19 -30.21 5.50
CA LYS A 107 -12.15 -30.85 4.58
C LYS A 107 -13.32 -31.49 5.35
N ILE A 108 -13.02 -32.17 6.44
CA ILE A 108 -14.05 -32.79 7.28
C ILE A 108 -14.96 -31.72 7.89
N ALA A 109 -14.39 -30.65 8.41
CA ALA A 109 -15.14 -29.56 9.02
C ALA A 109 -16.00 -28.82 7.98
N GLU A 110 -15.49 -28.59 6.76
CA GLU A 110 -16.25 -28.02 5.66
C GLU A 110 -17.50 -28.86 5.33
N GLU A 111 -17.34 -30.18 5.21
CA GLU A 111 -18.48 -31.07 4.96
C GLU A 111 -19.52 -31.03 6.06
N GLN A 112 -19.10 -31.02 7.33
CA GLN A 112 -19.99 -30.95 8.47
C GLN A 112 -20.77 -29.64 8.54
N VAL A 113 -20.09 -28.52 8.25
CA VAL A 113 -20.72 -27.20 8.20
C VAL A 113 -21.71 -27.12 7.02
N MET A 114 -21.35 -27.62 5.83
CA MET A 114 -22.25 -27.64 4.66
C MET A 114 -23.51 -28.50 4.89
N LYS A 115 -23.38 -29.57 5.70
CA LYS A 115 -24.51 -30.44 6.10
C LYS A 115 -25.29 -29.90 7.33
N ASN A 116 -24.97 -28.71 7.83
CA ASN A 116 -25.56 -28.11 9.05
C ASN A 116 -25.45 -29.01 10.31
N GLN A 117 -24.43 -29.86 10.37
CA GLN A 117 -24.17 -30.73 11.50
C GLN A 117 -23.47 -30.00 12.65
N VAL A 118 -22.62 -29.00 12.28
CA VAL A 118 -21.87 -28.16 13.21
C VAL A 118 -21.97 -26.72 12.74
N SER A 119 -22.02 -25.78 13.69
CA SER A 119 -21.95 -24.35 13.30
C SER A 119 -20.55 -23.98 12.82
N SER A 120 -20.46 -22.99 11.91
CA SER A 120 -19.17 -22.48 11.39
C SER A 120 -18.22 -22.02 12.50
N PHE A 121 -18.75 -21.40 13.55
CA PHE A 121 -17.96 -20.97 14.71
C PHE A 121 -17.42 -22.14 15.53
N ALA A 122 -18.23 -23.16 15.80
CA ALA A 122 -17.80 -24.35 16.55
C ALA A 122 -16.72 -25.11 15.76
N ALA A 123 -16.91 -25.32 14.47
CA ALA A 123 -15.92 -25.95 13.60
C ALA A 123 -14.58 -25.19 13.58
N ALA A 124 -14.63 -23.86 13.49
CA ALA A 124 -13.43 -23.02 13.51
C ALA A 124 -12.67 -23.12 14.85
N PHE A 125 -13.38 -23.04 15.98
CA PHE A 125 -12.77 -23.18 17.30
C PHE A 125 -12.17 -24.57 17.52
N GLU A 126 -12.82 -25.64 17.07
CA GLU A 126 -12.29 -26.99 17.18
C GLU A 126 -11.00 -27.17 16.38
N LEU A 127 -10.95 -26.64 15.16
CA LEU A 127 -9.75 -26.66 14.32
C LEU A 127 -8.60 -25.88 14.94
N LEU A 128 -8.87 -24.70 15.50
CA LEU A 128 -7.88 -23.90 16.20
C LEU A 128 -7.36 -24.59 17.46
N ASP A 129 -8.26 -25.20 18.26
CA ASP A 129 -7.91 -25.96 19.45
C ASP A 129 -6.99 -27.15 19.11
N LYS A 130 -7.31 -27.90 18.04
CA LYS A 130 -6.44 -28.99 17.55
C LYS A 130 -5.07 -28.48 17.11
N TYR A 131 -5.02 -27.33 16.47
CA TYR A 131 -3.74 -26.74 16.03
C TYR A 131 -2.85 -26.29 17.19
N PHE A 132 -3.43 -25.70 18.25
CA PHE A 132 -2.65 -25.20 19.39
C PHE A 132 -2.29 -26.26 20.44
N LYS A 133 -2.97 -27.40 20.43
CA LYS A 133 -2.71 -28.49 21.39
C LYS A 133 -1.84 -29.61 20.81
N GLY A 134 -1.67 -29.67 19.51
CA GLY A 134 -0.84 -30.66 18.82
C GLY A 134 0.53 -30.16 18.50
#